data_a94bbc8014ac0a5a954ef3a5c4d6791b
#
_entry.id   a94bbc8014ac0a5a954ef3a5c4d6791b
#
_cell.length_a   1.000
_cell.length_b   1.000
_cell.length_c   1.000
_cell.angle_alpha   90.00
_cell.angle_beta   90.00
_cell.angle_gamma   90.00
#
_symmetry.space_group_name_H-M   'P 1'
#
loop_
_entity.id
_entity.type
_entity.pdbx_description
1 polymer ?
#
loop_
_entity_poly.entity_id
_entity_poly.type
_entity_poly.pdbx_seq_one_letter_code
_entity_poly.pdbx_strand_id
1 'polypeptide(L)'
;MXPTRDKPVFPYIMDVLGLDPASVPVSKAPSYGWGGAMGPSQFIPSTWVCYGGFINVNTNDCNNSKRSLSWDDFWQGPWEYKASKDRIRVALGSNTPSNPYNNQHAFTATGMLMADNGADKGTWASERLAALRYFAGWRNAGKSQYAFYGDSVMDHADFFQGQIDILYGS
;
A
#
# COMPACT_ATOMS: atom_id res chain seq x y z
N MET A 1 -2.19 -0.77 13.97
CA MET A 1 -0.92 -0.21 13.40
C MET A 1 0.27 -0.66 14.22
N UNK A 2 1.56 -1.15 13.66
CA UNK A 2 2.30 -1.40 14.11
C UNK A 2 2.69 -0.57 14.68
N PRO A 3 3.03 -0.63 15.94
CA PRO A 3 3.39 0.49 16.80
C PRO A 3 4.70 1.18 16.43
N THR A 4 5.69 0.40 16.12
CA THR A 4 7.03 0.98 15.87
C THR A 4 7.20 1.48 14.43
N ARG A 5 6.26 1.19 13.56
CA ARG A 5 6.38 1.50 12.13
C ARG A 5 5.25 2.40 11.64
N ASP A 6 4.02 1.93 11.82
CA ASP A 6 2.87 2.63 11.24
C ASP A 6 2.39 3.79 12.09
N LYS A 7 2.39 3.62 13.42
CA LYS A 7 1.91 4.69 14.31
C LYS A 7 2.73 5.97 14.20
N PRO A 8 4.08 5.92 14.15
CA PRO A 8 4.83 7.18 14.00
C PRO A 8 4.61 7.89 12.66
N VAL A 9 4.37 7.13 11.59
CA VAL A 9 4.23 7.67 10.23
C VAL A 9 2.84 8.28 9.99
N PHE A 10 1.81 7.66 10.56
CA PHE A 10 0.41 7.99 10.27
C PHE A 10 0.09 9.50 10.42
N PRO A 11 0.50 10.16 11.53
CA PRO A 11 0.19 11.60 11.67
C PRO A 11 0.79 12.48 10.57
N TYR A 12 1.97 12.13 10.07
CA TYR A 12 2.59 12.89 8.98
C TYR A 12 1.76 12.80 7.70
N ILE A 13 1.22 11.61 7.40
CA ILE A 13 0.35 11.44 6.23
C ILE A 13 -0.92 12.28 6.41
N MET A 14 -1.53 12.21 7.58
CA MET A 14 -2.79 12.95 7.86
C MET A 14 -2.57 14.45 7.79
N ASP A 15 -1.45 14.95 8.33
CA ASP A 15 -1.14 16.37 8.33
C ASP A 15 -1.06 16.92 6.89
N VAL A 16 -0.36 16.21 6.00
CA VAL A 16 -0.23 16.62 4.59
C VAL A 16 -1.59 16.65 3.89
N LEU A 17 -2.49 15.76 4.29
CA LEU A 17 -3.84 15.69 3.71
C LEU A 17 -4.83 16.64 4.38
N GLY A 18 -4.43 17.33 5.45
CA GLY A 18 -5.34 18.20 6.21
C GLY A 18 -6.41 17.42 6.96
N LEU A 19 -6.10 16.20 7.37
CA LEU A 19 -7.05 15.31 8.05
C LEU A 19 -6.67 15.13 9.52
N ASP A 20 -7.68 15.03 10.38
CA ASP A 20 -7.46 14.76 11.79
C ASP A 20 -7.22 13.25 12.00
N PRO A 21 -6.02 12.85 12.48
CA PRO A 21 -5.73 11.43 12.70
C PRO A 21 -6.70 10.72 13.66
N ALA A 22 -7.35 11.46 14.55
CA ALA A 22 -8.28 10.88 15.52
C ALA A 22 -9.65 10.58 14.92
N SER A 23 -9.98 11.20 13.79
CA SER A 23 -11.34 11.10 13.22
C SER A 23 -11.41 10.28 11.93
N VAL A 24 -10.28 10.01 11.28
CA VAL A 24 -10.32 9.24 10.02
C VAL A 24 -10.47 7.73 10.30
N PRO A 25 -11.26 7.01 9.46
CA PRO A 25 -11.44 5.58 9.68
C PRO A 25 -10.19 4.79 9.29
N VAL A 26 -9.84 3.83 10.14
CA VAL A 26 -8.79 2.84 9.85
C VAL A 26 -9.30 1.46 10.26
N SER A 27 -8.74 0.42 9.67
CA SER A 27 -9.19 -0.94 9.97
C SER A 27 -8.96 -1.31 11.43
N LYS A 28 -9.87 -2.08 12.00
CA LYS A 28 -9.72 -2.66 13.32
C LYS A 28 -8.62 -3.72 13.30
N ALA A 29 -7.98 -3.93 14.46
CA ALA A 29 -6.98 -4.98 14.57
C ALA A 29 -7.65 -6.36 14.46
N PRO A 30 -7.22 -7.20 13.52
CA PRO A 30 -7.70 -8.58 13.50
C PRO A 30 -7.08 -9.40 14.63
N SER A 31 -7.63 -10.58 14.90
CA SER A 31 -7.12 -11.45 15.96
C SER A 31 -5.66 -11.91 15.73
N TYR A 32 -5.20 -11.86 14.50
CA TYR A 32 -3.88 -12.37 14.12
C TYR A 32 -2.85 -11.25 13.83
N GLY A 33 -3.18 -9.99 14.13
CA GLY A 33 -2.23 -8.91 13.77
C GLY A 33 -2.67 -7.51 14.17
N TRP A 34 -2.19 -6.55 13.42
CA TRP A 34 -2.38 -5.13 13.68
C TRP A 34 -3.39 -4.54 12.70
N GLY A 35 -4.27 -3.69 13.20
CA GLY A 35 -5.15 -2.89 12.35
C GLY A 35 -4.46 -1.61 11.90
N GLY A 36 -5.24 -0.65 11.41
CA GLY A 36 -4.75 0.66 11.03
C GLY A 36 -4.52 0.83 9.54
N ALA A 37 -5.09 -0.05 8.74
CA ALA A 37 -5.05 0.10 7.29
C ALA A 37 -6.03 1.18 6.86
N MET A 38 -5.65 1.97 5.86
CA MET A 38 -6.34 3.17 5.39
C MET A 38 -7.09 2.90 4.09
N GLY A 39 -8.30 3.41 4.02
CA GLY A 39 -9.08 3.51 2.78
C GLY A 39 -9.51 2.19 2.16
N PRO A 40 -10.06 2.24 0.94
CA PRO A 40 -10.66 1.06 0.30
C PRO A 40 -9.64 -0.04 -0.02
N SER A 41 -8.40 0.32 -0.30
CA SER A 41 -7.34 -0.67 -0.61
C SER A 41 -6.56 -1.12 0.61
N GLN A 42 -6.91 -0.62 1.79
CA GLN A 42 -6.35 -1.08 3.07
C GLN A 42 -4.82 -0.95 3.14
N PHE A 43 -4.28 0.16 2.65
CA PHE A 43 -2.85 0.44 2.78
C PHE A 43 -2.48 0.75 4.22
N ILE A 44 -1.48 0.07 4.76
CA ILE A 44 -0.88 0.47 6.03
C ILE A 44 0.07 1.65 5.79
N PRO A 45 0.22 2.56 6.78
CA PRO A 45 1.03 3.77 6.59
C PRO A 45 2.45 3.51 6.07
N SER A 46 3.13 2.51 6.60
CA SER A 46 4.50 2.20 6.19
C SER A 46 4.62 1.72 4.74
N THR A 47 3.55 1.17 4.17
CA THR A 47 3.52 0.85 2.74
C THR A 47 3.16 2.08 1.91
N TRP A 48 2.18 2.86 2.40
CA TRP A 48 1.72 4.05 1.67
C TRP A 48 2.82 5.05 1.38
N VAL A 49 3.78 5.24 2.31
CA VAL A 49 4.83 6.28 2.15
C VAL A 49 5.55 6.19 0.81
N CYS A 50 5.84 4.98 0.34
CA CYS A 50 6.59 4.80 -0.91
C CYS A 50 5.76 5.05 -2.17
N TYR A 51 4.44 5.08 -2.06
CA TYR A 51 3.54 5.38 -3.18
C TYR A 51 3.04 6.82 -3.11
N GLY A 52 2.79 7.32 -1.91
CA GLY A 52 2.23 8.65 -1.66
C GLY A 52 3.24 9.77 -1.44
N GLY A 53 4.52 9.51 -1.72
CA GLY A 53 5.51 10.59 -1.78
C GLY A 53 6.15 11.00 -0.47
N PHE A 54 6.15 10.14 0.53
CA PHE A 54 6.77 10.46 1.83
C PHE A 54 8.17 9.86 1.92
N ILE A 55 9.10 10.63 2.45
CA ILE A 55 10.47 10.16 2.69
C ILE A 55 10.87 10.49 4.13
N ASN A 56 11.71 9.64 4.69
CA ASN A 56 12.40 9.94 5.94
C ASN A 56 13.47 11.00 5.61
N VAL A 57 13.46 12.12 6.33
CA VAL A 57 14.33 13.27 6.05
C VAL A 57 15.80 12.90 6.20
N ASN A 58 16.13 12.06 7.18
CA ASN A 58 17.52 11.71 7.49
C ASN A 58 18.16 10.80 6.42
N THR A 59 17.35 10.02 5.71
CA THR A 59 17.85 9.02 4.75
C THR A 59 17.47 9.32 3.31
N ASN A 60 16.52 10.24 3.10
CA ASN A 60 15.95 10.55 1.79
C ASN A 60 15.36 9.29 1.13
N ASP A 61 14.72 8.42 1.92
CA ASP A 61 14.25 7.09 1.51
C ASP A 61 12.89 6.82 2.16
N CYS A 62 12.09 5.98 1.56
CA CYS A 62 10.76 5.62 2.09
C CYS A 62 10.71 4.25 2.76
N ASN A 63 11.76 3.44 2.67
CA ASN A 63 11.73 2.05 3.14
C ASN A 63 13.04 1.56 3.78
N ASN A 64 13.96 2.47 4.11
CA ASN A 64 15.26 2.15 4.69
C ASN A 64 16.04 1.11 3.86
N SER A 65 15.95 1.22 2.55
CA SER A 65 16.56 0.24 1.64
C SER A 65 18.05 0.08 1.84
N LYS A 66 18.72 1.17 2.23
CA LYS A 66 20.16 1.19 2.47
C LYS A 66 20.54 0.79 3.90
N ARG A 67 19.55 0.57 4.76
CA ARG A 67 19.72 0.21 6.18
C ARG A 67 20.65 1.19 6.91
N SER A 68 20.52 2.47 6.59
CA SER A 68 21.38 3.52 7.17
C SER A 68 20.97 3.90 8.59
N LEU A 69 19.76 3.52 9.00
CA LEU A 69 19.28 3.69 10.38
C LEU A 69 18.78 2.35 10.91
N SER A 70 18.69 2.23 12.24
CA SER A 70 17.99 1.10 12.83
C SER A 70 16.52 1.10 12.34
N TRP A 71 15.85 -0.04 12.44
CA TRP A 71 14.46 -0.17 12.01
C TRP A 71 13.55 0.84 12.74
N ASP A 72 13.69 0.91 14.06
CA ASP A 72 12.83 1.77 14.86
C ASP A 72 13.14 3.26 14.63
N ASP A 73 14.43 3.62 14.58
CA ASP A 73 14.82 5.01 14.32
C ASP A 73 14.33 5.50 12.96
N PHE A 74 14.40 4.63 11.95
CA PHE A 74 13.93 4.99 10.61
C PHE A 74 12.43 5.38 10.64
N TRP A 75 11.61 4.57 11.31
CA TRP A 75 10.17 4.83 11.29
C TRP A 75 9.74 6.00 12.17
N GLN A 76 10.57 6.41 13.14
CA GLN A 76 10.29 7.62 13.93
C GLN A 76 10.39 8.89 13.09
N GLY A 77 11.16 8.87 12.00
CA GLY A 77 11.25 10.03 11.11
C GLY A 77 12.37 10.99 11.48
N PRO A 78 12.21 12.29 11.26
CA PRO A 78 10.98 12.94 10.75
C PRO A 78 10.69 12.59 9.27
N TRP A 79 9.42 12.73 8.90
CA TRP A 79 8.94 12.42 7.56
C TRP A 79 8.57 13.71 6.83
N GLU A 80 8.79 13.73 5.53
CA GLU A 80 8.50 14.88 4.68
C GLU A 80 7.80 14.40 3.40
N TYR A 81 6.79 15.16 2.96
CA TYR A 81 6.13 14.91 1.68
C TYR A 81 6.94 15.56 0.54
N LYS A 82 7.19 14.80 -0.51
CA LYS A 82 7.83 15.28 -1.74
C LYS A 82 6.91 14.96 -2.93
N ALA A 83 6.35 15.99 -3.53
CA ALA A 83 5.44 15.85 -4.66
C ALA A 83 6.06 15.04 -5.82
N SER A 84 7.36 15.21 -6.05
CA SER A 84 8.07 14.48 -7.11
C SER A 84 8.25 12.99 -6.81
N LYS A 85 8.07 12.60 -5.55
CA LYS A 85 8.17 11.19 -5.13
C LYS A 85 6.78 10.55 -4.98
N ASP A 86 5.72 11.32 -5.12
CA ASP A 86 4.33 10.84 -5.06
C ASP A 86 4.00 10.17 -6.41
N ARG A 87 4.23 8.87 -6.47
CA ARG A 87 4.08 8.07 -7.69
C ARG A 87 2.66 8.14 -8.24
N ILE A 88 1.69 8.13 -7.33
CA ILE A 88 0.26 8.18 -7.69
C ILE A 88 -0.05 9.56 -8.30
N ARG A 89 0.36 10.63 -7.63
CA ARG A 89 0.18 12.00 -8.10
C ARG A 89 0.76 12.17 -9.51
N VAL A 90 1.98 11.70 -9.71
CA VAL A 90 2.68 11.80 -11.00
C VAL A 90 1.91 11.02 -12.08
N ALA A 91 1.50 9.79 -11.77
CA ALA A 91 0.79 8.95 -12.75
C ALA A 91 -0.56 9.53 -13.15
N LEU A 92 -1.25 10.17 -12.20
CA LEU A 92 -2.59 10.75 -12.45
C LEU A 92 -2.53 12.20 -12.96
N GLY A 93 -1.36 12.82 -12.97
CA GLY A 93 -1.22 14.23 -13.35
C GLY A 93 -1.93 15.16 -12.36
N SER A 94 -2.00 14.76 -11.09
CA SER A 94 -2.73 15.50 -10.06
C SER A 94 -1.90 16.66 -9.53
N ASN A 95 -2.58 17.70 -9.04
CA ASN A 95 -1.95 18.86 -8.40
C ASN A 95 -1.96 18.77 -6.88
N THR A 96 -2.61 17.76 -6.31
CA THR A 96 -2.74 17.60 -4.86
C THR A 96 -2.05 16.32 -4.40
N PRO A 97 -1.65 16.24 -3.11
CA PRO A 97 -1.09 15.01 -2.56
C PRO A 97 -2.04 13.83 -2.70
N SER A 98 -1.48 12.66 -2.92
CA SER A 98 -2.29 11.44 -3.04
C SER A 98 -2.88 11.06 -1.68
N ASN A 99 -4.14 10.65 -1.70
CA ASN A 99 -4.96 10.40 -0.52
C ASN A 99 -5.42 8.93 -0.51
N PRO A 100 -5.04 8.14 0.51
CA PRO A 100 -5.43 6.72 0.55
C PRO A 100 -6.94 6.49 0.71
N TYR A 101 -7.70 7.52 1.08
CA TYR A 101 -9.15 7.45 1.21
C TYR A 101 -9.89 7.80 -0.09
N ASN A 102 -9.17 8.29 -1.10
CA ASN A 102 -9.73 8.55 -2.43
C ASN A 102 -9.64 7.27 -3.25
N ASN A 103 -10.77 6.85 -3.83
CA ASN A 103 -10.84 5.57 -4.55
C ASN A 103 -9.85 5.51 -5.72
N GLN A 104 -9.77 6.57 -6.52
CA GLN A 104 -8.87 6.58 -7.68
C GLN A 104 -7.41 6.44 -7.23
N HIS A 105 -7.02 7.22 -6.21
CA HIS A 105 -5.65 7.17 -5.68
C HIS A 105 -5.34 5.80 -5.08
N ALA A 106 -6.27 5.25 -4.30
CA ALA A 106 -6.07 3.96 -3.63
C ALA A 106 -5.93 2.82 -4.65
N PHE A 107 -6.79 2.80 -5.68
CA PHE A 107 -6.73 1.74 -6.68
C PHE A 107 -5.52 1.89 -7.62
N THR A 108 -5.11 3.13 -7.92
CA THR A 108 -3.85 3.37 -8.66
C THR A 108 -2.66 2.82 -7.86
N ALA A 109 -2.62 3.13 -6.55
CA ALA A 109 -1.58 2.60 -5.67
C ALA A 109 -1.59 1.07 -5.63
N THR A 110 -2.78 0.46 -5.62
CA THR A 110 -2.90 -1.00 -5.64
C THR A 110 -2.27 -1.59 -6.90
N GLY A 111 -2.59 -1.01 -8.07
CA GLY A 111 -1.99 -1.45 -9.32
C GLY A 111 -0.47 -1.35 -9.30
N MET A 112 0.05 -0.23 -8.79
CA MET A 112 1.51 -0.04 -8.67
C MET A 112 2.13 -1.08 -7.73
N LEU A 113 1.52 -1.31 -6.57
CA LEU A 113 2.05 -2.27 -5.60
C LEU A 113 1.99 -3.70 -6.16
N MET A 114 0.91 -4.04 -6.86
CA MET A 114 0.79 -5.35 -7.50
C MET A 114 1.87 -5.53 -8.55
N ALA A 115 2.12 -4.50 -9.38
CA ALA A 115 3.19 -4.54 -10.39
C ALA A 115 4.57 -4.69 -9.72
N ASP A 116 4.84 -3.87 -8.69
CA ASP A 116 6.10 -3.96 -7.93
C ASP A 116 6.27 -5.34 -7.28
N ASN A 117 5.17 -5.99 -6.93
CA ASN A 117 5.17 -7.35 -6.35
C ASN A 117 5.29 -8.45 -7.41
N GLY A 118 5.30 -8.12 -8.69
CA GLY A 118 5.57 -9.06 -9.78
C GLY A 118 4.39 -9.39 -10.68
N ALA A 119 3.22 -8.76 -10.48
CA ALA A 119 2.05 -9.00 -11.33
C ALA A 119 2.28 -8.52 -12.77
N ASP A 120 3.22 -7.59 -12.97
CA ASP A 120 3.56 -7.05 -14.29
C ASP A 120 4.05 -8.12 -15.28
N LYS A 121 4.38 -9.30 -14.81
CA LYS A 121 4.74 -10.45 -15.68
C LYS A 121 3.53 -11.03 -16.42
N GLY A 122 2.31 -10.71 -15.95
CA GLY A 122 1.07 -11.07 -16.64
C GLY A 122 0.75 -12.55 -16.72
N THR A 123 1.21 -13.33 -15.74
CA THR A 123 0.83 -14.75 -15.64
C THR A 123 0.00 -14.96 -14.39
N TRP A 124 -0.92 -15.94 -14.43
CA TRP A 124 -1.75 -16.28 -13.28
C TRP A 124 -0.89 -16.46 -12.01
N ALA A 125 0.21 -17.21 -12.15
CA ALA A 125 1.09 -17.49 -11.01
C ALA A 125 1.75 -16.21 -10.44
N SER A 126 2.17 -15.29 -11.32
CA SER A 126 2.81 -14.04 -10.89
C SER A 126 1.80 -13.11 -10.22
N GLU A 127 0.59 -13.04 -10.73
CA GLU A 127 -0.48 -12.22 -10.17
C GLU A 127 -0.90 -12.76 -8.79
N ARG A 128 -1.06 -14.08 -8.69
CA ARG A 128 -1.37 -14.72 -7.41
C ARG A 128 -0.26 -14.46 -6.38
N LEU A 129 1.00 -14.60 -6.78
CA LEU A 129 2.12 -14.34 -5.88
C LEU A 129 2.15 -12.87 -5.45
N ALA A 130 1.84 -11.94 -6.37
CA ALA A 130 1.77 -10.51 -6.04
C ALA A 130 0.67 -10.26 -4.99
N ALA A 131 -0.48 -10.91 -5.10
CA ALA A 131 -1.54 -10.81 -4.11
C ALA A 131 -1.09 -11.33 -2.75
N LEU A 132 -0.37 -12.45 -2.72
CA LEU A 132 0.17 -13.00 -1.49
C LEU A 132 1.20 -12.07 -0.84
N ARG A 133 2.04 -11.44 -1.65
CA ARG A 133 3.02 -10.43 -1.18
C ARG A 133 2.31 -9.19 -0.61
N TYR A 134 1.21 -8.80 -1.24
CA TYR A 134 0.38 -7.70 -0.76
C TYR A 134 -0.15 -7.98 0.66
N PHE A 135 -0.72 -9.18 0.83
CA PHE A 135 -1.39 -9.56 2.08
C PHE A 135 -0.40 -9.91 3.20
N ALA A 136 0.56 -10.78 2.91
CA ALA A 136 1.41 -11.39 3.92
C ALA A 136 2.84 -10.83 3.97
N GLY A 137 3.20 -10.02 2.98
CA GLY A 137 4.57 -9.54 2.81
C GLY A 137 5.45 -10.57 2.13
N TRP A 138 6.58 -10.12 1.58
CA TRP A 138 7.48 -10.96 0.77
C TRP A 138 8.00 -12.20 1.52
N ARG A 139 8.28 -12.05 2.83
CA ARG A 139 8.85 -13.14 3.63
C ARG A 139 7.85 -14.26 3.88
N ASN A 140 6.56 -13.95 3.85
CA ASN A 140 5.51 -14.89 4.22
C ASN A 140 4.67 -15.38 3.04
N ALA A 141 4.86 -14.81 1.86
CA ALA A 141 3.99 -15.05 0.70
C ALA A 141 3.93 -16.53 0.29
N GLY A 142 4.96 -17.31 0.59
CA GLY A 142 5.00 -18.73 0.26
C GLY A 142 4.40 -19.67 1.32
N LYS A 143 3.94 -19.12 2.45
CA LYS A 143 3.40 -19.98 3.53
C LYS A 143 1.98 -20.43 3.21
N SER A 144 1.72 -21.72 3.37
CA SER A 144 0.42 -22.35 3.03
C SER A 144 -0.77 -21.71 3.75
N GLN A 145 -0.55 -21.23 4.98
CA GLN A 145 -1.62 -20.59 5.76
C GLN A 145 -2.20 -19.34 5.11
N TYR A 146 -1.50 -18.75 4.16
CA TYR A 146 -1.96 -17.55 3.43
C TYR A 146 -2.47 -17.86 2.02
N ALA A 147 -2.39 -19.11 1.58
CA ALA A 147 -2.78 -19.53 0.22
C ALA A 147 -4.21 -19.06 -0.13
N PHE A 148 -5.11 -19.15 0.87
CA PHE A 148 -6.52 -18.75 0.68
C PHE A 148 -6.67 -17.35 0.10
N TYR A 149 -5.82 -16.43 0.50
CA TYR A 149 -5.92 -15.04 0.04
C TYR A 149 -5.57 -14.94 -1.44
N GLY A 150 -4.45 -15.56 -1.84
CA GLY A 150 -4.06 -15.56 -3.25
C GLY A 150 -5.11 -16.20 -4.14
N ASP A 151 -5.65 -17.33 -3.70
CA ASP A 151 -6.70 -18.04 -4.45
C ASP A 151 -7.96 -17.19 -4.57
N SER A 152 -8.39 -16.58 -3.46
CA SER A 152 -9.59 -15.72 -3.45
C SER A 152 -9.42 -14.50 -4.37
N VAL A 153 -8.24 -13.87 -4.36
CA VAL A 153 -7.98 -12.72 -5.24
C VAL A 153 -8.08 -13.15 -6.71
N MET A 154 -7.51 -14.30 -7.07
CA MET A 154 -7.55 -14.77 -8.46
C MET A 154 -8.98 -15.14 -8.88
N ASP A 155 -9.76 -15.78 -7.99
CA ASP A 155 -11.16 -16.09 -8.27
C ASP A 155 -11.96 -14.81 -8.55
N HIS A 156 -11.75 -13.75 -7.75
CA HIS A 156 -12.41 -12.47 -7.96
C HIS A 156 -11.93 -11.79 -9.26
N ALA A 157 -10.63 -11.88 -9.55
CA ALA A 157 -10.09 -11.30 -10.78
C ALA A 157 -10.74 -11.95 -12.01
N ASP A 158 -10.84 -13.28 -12.01
CA ASP A 158 -11.50 -14.01 -13.11
C ASP A 158 -12.96 -13.63 -13.24
N PHE A 159 -13.67 -13.52 -12.10
CA PHE A 159 -15.07 -13.10 -12.08
C PHE A 159 -15.25 -11.70 -12.69
N PHE A 160 -14.44 -10.73 -12.23
CA PHE A 160 -14.56 -9.35 -12.73
C PHE A 160 -14.11 -9.25 -14.18
N GLN A 161 -13.10 -10.02 -14.60
CA GLN A 161 -12.69 -10.05 -16.00
C GLN A 161 -13.84 -10.53 -16.88
N GLY A 162 -14.56 -11.57 -16.44
CA GLY A 162 -15.74 -12.05 -17.15
C GLY A 162 -16.82 -10.96 -17.31
N GLN A 163 -17.03 -10.14 -16.26
CA GLN A 163 -17.97 -9.04 -16.34
C GLN A 163 -17.51 -7.96 -17.34
N ILE A 164 -16.22 -7.65 -17.31
CA ILE A 164 -15.61 -6.67 -18.23
C ILE A 164 -15.78 -7.15 -19.68
N ASP A 165 -15.53 -8.43 -19.93
CA ASP A 165 -15.64 -9.02 -21.26
C ASP A 165 -17.08 -8.91 -21.78
N ILE A 166 -18.07 -9.14 -20.92
CA ILE A 166 -19.50 -8.99 -21.30
C ILE A 166 -19.81 -7.53 -21.63
N LEU A 167 -19.33 -6.58 -20.81
CA LEU A 167 -19.66 -5.16 -20.99
C LEU A 167 -18.98 -4.55 -22.20
N TYR A 168 -17.79 -4.97 -22.52
CA TYR A 168 -16.96 -4.33 -23.56
C TYR A 168 -16.69 -5.20 -24.76
N GLY A 169 -17.19 -6.42 -24.80
CA GLY A 169 -17.11 -7.30 -25.96
C GLY A 169 -15.73 -7.80 -26.30
N SER A 170 -14.89 -8.01 -25.31
CA SER A 170 -13.51 -8.48 -25.50
C SER A 170 -13.42 -9.99 -25.50
#